data_391619453895cd92ddb22ad30aaae430
#
_entry.id   391619453895cd92ddb22ad30aaae430
#
_cell.length_a   1.000
_cell.length_b   1.000
_cell.length_c   1.000
_cell.angle_alpha   90.00
_cell.angle_beta   90.00
_cell.angle_gamma   90.00
#
_symmetry.space_group_name_H-M   'P 1'
#
loop_
_entity.id
_entity.type
_entity.pdbx_description
1 polymer ?
#
loop_
_entity_poly.entity_id
_entity_poly.type
_entity_poly.pdbx_seq_one_letter_code
_entity_poly.pdbx_strand_id
1 'polypeptide(L)'
;MNIAKIVREAREQSRLTALDFANGIFDEFIELHGDRSFRDDGAVIGGIGWLGEQAVTVVGIQKGKSLHDNLKRNFGQPHPEGYRKALRLMKQAEKFGRPVVTFINTAGAYPGVGAEERGQGEAIARNLMEMSDLKVPIIAIIIGEGGSGGALALA
;
A
#
# COMPACT_ATOMS: atom_id res chain seq x y z
N MET A 1 -24.13 -2.02 -18.33
CA MET A 1 -22.70 -2.00 -17.88
C MET A 1 -22.17 -3.43 -17.87
N ASN A 2 -21.04 -3.71 -18.54
CA ASN A 2 -20.47 -5.09 -18.56
C ASN A 2 -19.52 -5.28 -17.38
N ILE A 3 -20.00 -5.89 -16.30
CA ILE A 3 -19.24 -6.11 -15.06
C ILE A 3 -17.95 -6.93 -15.30
N ALA A 4 -18.04 -7.97 -16.15
CA ALA A 4 -16.88 -8.79 -16.47
C ALA A 4 -15.75 -7.99 -17.17
N LYS A 5 -16.13 -6.99 -17.97
CA LYS A 5 -15.18 -6.07 -18.60
C LYS A 5 -14.50 -5.18 -17.54
N ILE A 6 -15.26 -4.60 -16.61
CA ILE A 6 -14.74 -3.75 -15.54
C ILE A 6 -13.74 -4.51 -14.68
N VAL A 7 -14.09 -5.74 -14.26
CA VAL A 7 -13.19 -6.59 -13.44
C VAL A 7 -11.90 -6.90 -14.20
N ARG A 8 -11.99 -7.20 -15.49
CA ARG A 8 -10.82 -7.46 -16.34
C ARG A 8 -9.92 -6.22 -16.46
N GLU A 9 -10.51 -5.07 -16.75
CA GLU A 9 -9.78 -3.79 -16.84
C GLU A 9 -9.10 -3.41 -15.53
N ALA A 10 -9.73 -3.65 -14.37
CA ALA A 10 -9.13 -3.40 -13.06
C ALA A 10 -7.89 -4.28 -12.81
N ARG A 11 -7.79 -5.45 -13.47
CA ARG A 11 -6.70 -6.44 -13.35
C ARG A 11 -5.64 -6.33 -14.44
N GLU A 12 -5.82 -5.46 -15.41
CA GLU A 12 -4.87 -5.35 -16.52
C GLU A 12 -3.46 -4.98 -16.04
N GLN A 13 -2.47 -5.71 -16.55
CA GLN A 13 -1.07 -5.52 -16.21
C GLN A 13 -0.50 -4.20 -16.76
N SER A 14 -1.13 -3.63 -17.77
CA SER A 14 -0.76 -2.34 -18.38
C SER A 14 -1.14 -1.12 -17.52
N ARG A 15 -1.91 -1.31 -16.46
CA ARG A 15 -2.30 -0.20 -15.57
C ARG A 15 -1.09 0.41 -14.87
N LEU A 16 -1.20 1.71 -14.60
CA LEU A 16 -0.22 2.42 -13.77
C LEU A 16 -0.19 1.81 -12.36
N THR A 17 1.01 1.66 -11.85
CA THR A 17 1.29 1.11 -10.51
C THR A 17 1.36 2.23 -9.46
N ALA A 18 1.41 1.86 -8.18
CA ALA A 18 1.58 2.82 -7.10
C ALA A 18 2.87 3.66 -7.25
N LEU A 19 3.97 3.06 -7.71
CA LEU A 19 5.21 3.78 -8.00
C LEU A 19 5.07 4.74 -9.19
N ASP A 20 4.30 4.38 -10.22
CA ASP A 20 4.05 5.30 -11.34
C ASP A 20 3.29 6.54 -10.87
N PHE A 21 2.27 6.35 -10.02
CA PHE A 21 1.53 7.47 -9.42
C PHE A 21 2.42 8.27 -8.45
N ALA A 22 3.20 7.62 -7.60
CA ALA A 22 4.10 8.32 -6.69
C ALA A 22 5.10 9.20 -7.44
N ASN A 23 5.76 8.65 -8.46
CA ASN A 23 6.75 9.40 -9.25
C ASN A 23 6.14 10.42 -10.23
N GLY A 24 4.85 10.26 -10.60
CA GLY A 24 4.19 11.17 -11.51
C GLY A 24 3.45 12.33 -10.84
N ILE A 25 3.09 12.19 -9.56
CA ILE A 25 2.31 13.19 -8.81
C ILE A 25 3.20 13.98 -7.86
N PHE A 26 4.17 13.33 -7.23
CA PHE A 26 4.99 13.95 -6.20
C PHE A 26 6.38 14.28 -6.71
N ASP A 27 6.87 15.45 -6.33
CA ASP A 27 8.26 15.82 -6.51
C ASP A 27 9.13 15.06 -5.49
N GLU A 28 10.27 14.54 -5.91
CA GLU A 28 11.26 13.86 -5.06
C GLU A 28 10.66 12.79 -4.12
N PHE A 29 10.06 11.74 -4.67
CA PHE A 29 9.60 10.62 -3.84
C PHE A 29 10.79 9.83 -3.26
N ILE A 30 10.95 9.87 -1.93
CA ILE A 30 11.98 9.15 -1.18
C ILE A 30 11.35 7.91 -0.56
N GLU A 31 11.68 6.73 -1.07
CA GLU A 31 11.15 5.47 -0.57
C GLU A 31 11.84 5.06 0.75
N LEU A 32 11.04 4.59 1.71
CA LEU A 32 11.46 4.10 3.02
C LEU A 32 11.08 2.62 3.18
N HIS A 33 12.01 1.81 3.66
CA HIS A 33 11.90 0.36 3.69
C HIS A 33 11.79 -0.22 5.09
N GLY A 34 11.25 -1.45 5.16
CA GLY A 34 11.23 -2.30 6.35
C GLY A 34 10.18 -1.96 7.39
N ASP A 35 9.72 -2.98 8.10
CA ASP A 35 8.69 -2.87 9.14
C ASP A 35 9.26 -2.59 10.54
N ARG A 36 10.59 -2.60 10.71
CA ARG A 36 11.31 -2.48 11.99
C ARG A 36 11.08 -3.65 12.95
N SER A 37 10.54 -4.77 12.46
CA SER A 37 10.28 -5.96 13.26
C SER A 37 10.91 -7.22 12.66
N PHE A 38 10.63 -7.48 11.37
CA PHE A 38 11.08 -8.70 10.71
C PHE A 38 11.85 -8.42 9.42
N ARG A 39 11.21 -7.77 8.43
CA ARG A 39 11.84 -7.48 7.12
C ARG A 39 11.10 -6.41 6.34
N ASP A 40 11.53 -6.19 5.11
CA ASP A 40 10.76 -5.41 4.14
C ASP A 40 9.79 -6.30 3.36
N ASP A 41 8.74 -5.69 2.81
CA ASP A 41 7.81 -6.33 1.87
C ASP A 41 7.71 -5.49 0.58
N GLY A 42 8.15 -6.08 -0.52
CA GLY A 42 8.10 -5.44 -1.83
C GLY A 42 6.68 -5.22 -2.39
N ALA A 43 5.66 -5.88 -1.82
CA ALA A 43 4.26 -5.65 -2.20
C ALA A 43 3.70 -4.32 -1.68
N VAL A 44 4.39 -3.66 -0.75
CA VAL A 44 4.03 -2.32 -0.26
C VAL A 44 5.21 -1.38 -0.47
N ILE A 45 4.98 -0.30 -1.17
CA ILE A 45 5.89 0.84 -1.22
C ILE A 45 5.43 1.89 -0.23
N GLY A 46 6.36 2.71 0.26
CA GLY A 46 5.98 3.83 1.10
C GLY A 46 7.15 4.76 1.34
N GLY A 47 6.85 6.03 1.51
CA GLY A 47 7.88 7.05 1.64
C GLY A 47 7.31 8.44 1.83
N ILE A 48 8.13 9.41 1.52
CA ILE A 48 7.81 10.83 1.59
C ILE A 48 8.01 11.44 0.21
N GLY A 49 7.01 12.19 -0.25
CA GLY A 49 7.09 12.99 -1.46
C GLY A 49 6.62 14.41 -1.20
N TRP A 50 6.86 15.30 -2.14
CA TRP A 50 6.36 16.68 -2.09
C TRP A 50 5.25 16.89 -3.12
N LEU A 51 4.17 17.52 -2.68
CA LEU A 51 3.11 18.03 -3.57
C LEU A 51 3.19 19.56 -3.51
N GLY A 52 3.93 20.15 -4.44
CA GLY A 52 4.35 21.53 -4.32
C GLY A 52 5.20 21.75 -3.06
N GLU A 53 4.78 22.62 -2.17
CA GLU A 53 5.50 22.89 -0.90
C GLU A 53 5.09 21.96 0.26
N GLN A 54 4.08 21.10 0.05
CA GLN A 54 3.54 20.22 1.08
C GLN A 54 4.26 18.86 1.08
N ALA A 55 4.93 18.51 2.17
CA ALA A 55 5.42 17.17 2.38
C ALA A 55 4.25 16.21 2.67
N VAL A 56 4.20 15.09 1.97
CA VAL A 56 3.13 14.08 2.04
C VAL A 56 3.74 12.70 2.29
N THR A 57 3.14 11.92 3.15
CA THR A 57 3.48 10.50 3.27
C THR A 57 2.68 9.71 2.26
N VAL A 58 3.37 8.98 1.41
CA VAL A 58 2.77 8.14 0.36
C VAL A 58 2.95 6.68 0.73
N VAL A 59 1.88 5.90 0.66
CA VAL A 59 1.90 4.44 0.84
C VAL A 59 1.14 3.80 -0.31
N GLY A 60 1.62 2.68 -0.83
CA GLY A 60 0.92 2.05 -1.95
C GLY A 60 1.12 0.55 -2.02
N ILE A 61 0.08 -0.17 -2.46
CA ILE A 61 0.22 -1.57 -2.83
C ILE A 61 0.77 -1.64 -4.25
N GLN A 62 1.94 -2.24 -4.39
CA GLN A 62 2.71 -2.30 -5.61
C GLN A 62 2.56 -3.64 -6.31
N LYS A 63 2.03 -3.63 -7.53
CA LYS A 63 2.10 -4.76 -8.47
C LYS A 63 3.29 -4.59 -9.41
N GLY A 64 3.81 -5.70 -9.92
CA GLY A 64 4.88 -5.69 -10.92
C GLY A 64 4.37 -5.46 -12.33
N LYS A 65 5.28 -5.01 -13.22
CA LYS A 65 5.04 -4.82 -14.66
C LYS A 65 5.48 -6.03 -15.52
N SER A 66 6.13 -7.00 -14.92
CA SER A 66 6.56 -8.26 -15.54
C SER A 66 6.30 -9.42 -14.59
N LEU A 67 6.36 -10.66 -15.07
CA LEU A 67 6.23 -11.83 -14.21
C LEU A 67 7.29 -11.84 -13.10
N HIS A 68 8.55 -11.54 -13.44
CA HIS A 68 9.65 -11.49 -12.49
C HIS A 68 9.43 -10.41 -11.41
N ASP A 69 8.97 -9.23 -11.81
CA ASP A 69 8.65 -8.16 -10.87
C ASP A 69 7.42 -8.49 -10.02
N ASN A 70 6.40 -9.11 -10.60
CA ASN A 70 5.24 -9.58 -9.86
C ASN A 70 5.59 -10.62 -8.79
N LEU A 71 6.53 -11.53 -9.06
CA LEU A 71 7.03 -12.47 -8.05
C LEU A 71 7.70 -11.75 -6.87
N LYS A 72 8.49 -10.70 -7.13
CA LYS A 72 9.11 -9.87 -6.08
C LYS A 72 8.08 -9.05 -5.29
N ARG A 73 6.97 -8.70 -5.91
CA ARG A 73 5.88 -7.90 -5.34
C ARG A 73 4.72 -8.75 -4.82
N ASN A 74 4.88 -10.07 -4.73
CA ASN A 74 3.83 -11.02 -4.33
C ASN A 74 2.51 -10.77 -5.08
N PHE A 75 2.55 -10.36 -6.35
CA PHE A 75 1.38 -9.98 -7.16
C PHE A 75 0.50 -8.89 -6.52
N GLY A 76 1.09 -8.01 -5.71
CA GLY A 76 0.37 -6.99 -4.96
C GLY A 76 -0.43 -7.55 -3.79
N GLN A 77 0.00 -8.67 -3.23
CA GLN A 77 -0.57 -9.27 -2.03
C GLN A 77 0.39 -9.08 -0.86
N PRO A 78 0.15 -8.11 0.04
CA PRO A 78 1.07 -7.82 1.12
C PRO A 78 1.13 -8.94 2.17
N HIS A 79 2.33 -9.18 2.69
CA HIS A 79 2.57 -9.92 3.92
C HIS A 79 2.37 -9.01 5.15
N PRO A 80 2.38 -9.55 6.39
CA PRO A 80 2.24 -8.73 7.60
C PRO A 80 3.23 -7.57 7.68
N GLU A 81 4.45 -7.80 7.16
CA GLU A 81 5.53 -6.81 7.12
C GLU A 81 5.16 -5.58 6.29
N GLY A 82 4.42 -5.77 5.20
CA GLY A 82 3.92 -4.67 4.37
C GLY A 82 2.92 -3.79 5.12
N TYR A 83 1.99 -4.40 5.82
CA TYR A 83 1.01 -3.66 6.63
C TYR A 83 1.66 -2.96 7.81
N ARG A 84 2.61 -3.60 8.51
CA ARG A 84 3.37 -2.97 9.60
C ARG A 84 4.24 -1.81 9.10
N LYS A 85 4.87 -1.94 7.92
CA LYS A 85 5.60 -0.85 7.27
C LYS A 85 4.67 0.33 6.99
N ALA A 86 3.50 0.06 6.39
CA ALA A 86 2.49 1.08 6.11
C ALA A 86 2.09 1.84 7.38
N LEU A 87 1.71 1.12 8.43
CA LEU A 87 1.32 1.73 9.70
C LEU A 87 2.44 2.56 10.33
N ARG A 88 3.67 2.05 10.29
CA ARG A 88 4.84 2.78 10.78
C ARG A 88 5.00 4.13 10.08
N LEU A 89 4.83 4.16 8.76
CA LEU A 89 4.93 5.40 7.99
C LEU A 89 3.76 6.35 8.25
N MET A 90 2.55 5.83 8.46
CA MET A 90 1.38 6.62 8.82
C MET A 90 1.53 7.23 10.22
N LYS A 91 2.06 6.48 11.20
CA LYS A 91 2.39 7.02 12.53
C LYS A 91 3.50 8.07 12.47
N GLN A 92 4.47 7.89 11.60
CA GLN A 92 5.48 8.91 11.35
C GLN A 92 4.86 10.16 10.69
N ALA A 93 3.90 9.98 9.79
CA ALA A 93 3.16 11.08 9.18
C ALA A 93 2.43 11.91 10.24
N GLU A 94 1.71 11.24 11.14
CA GLU A 94 1.02 11.89 12.26
C GLU A 94 1.99 12.70 13.14
N LYS A 95 3.11 12.09 13.53
CA LYS A 95 4.14 12.76 14.35
C LYS A 95 4.66 14.06 13.74
N PHE A 96 4.76 14.12 12.42
CA PHE A 96 5.30 15.28 11.70
C PHE A 96 4.22 16.13 11.00
N GLY A 97 2.94 15.84 11.24
CA GLY A 97 1.82 16.61 10.69
C GLY A 97 1.68 16.49 9.16
N ARG A 98 2.16 15.40 8.55
CA ARG A 98 2.02 15.19 7.10
C ARG A 98 0.71 14.48 6.77
N PRO A 99 -0.03 14.93 5.76
CA PRO A 99 -1.14 14.13 5.22
C PRO A 99 -0.62 12.81 4.64
N VAL A 100 -1.50 11.81 4.57
CA VAL A 100 -1.22 10.50 4.01
C VAL A 100 -2.02 10.32 2.73
N VAL A 101 -1.37 9.83 1.68
CA VAL A 101 -2.02 9.38 0.46
C VAL A 101 -1.74 7.89 0.29
N THR A 102 -2.80 7.10 0.08
CA THR A 102 -2.65 5.67 -0.19
C THR A 102 -3.10 5.29 -1.59
N PHE A 103 -2.33 4.45 -2.28
CA PHE A 103 -2.67 3.87 -3.58
C PHE A 103 -2.96 2.38 -3.42
N ILE A 104 -4.19 1.96 -3.73
CA ILE A 104 -4.69 0.62 -3.45
C ILE A 104 -4.89 -0.14 -4.76
N ASN A 105 -4.19 -1.26 -4.92
CA ASN A 105 -4.40 -2.21 -6.01
C ASN A 105 -4.00 -3.61 -5.55
N THR A 106 -4.95 -4.35 -4.99
CA THR A 106 -4.73 -5.70 -4.48
C THR A 106 -5.95 -6.59 -4.63
N ALA A 107 -5.73 -7.87 -4.91
CA ALA A 107 -6.77 -8.91 -4.79
C ALA A 107 -7.04 -9.28 -3.32
N GLY A 108 -6.14 -8.93 -2.40
CA GLY A 108 -6.20 -9.23 -0.97
C GLY A 108 -4.82 -9.37 -0.35
N ALA A 109 -4.77 -9.66 0.94
CA ALA A 109 -3.54 -9.98 1.66
C ALA A 109 -2.98 -11.34 1.22
N TYR A 110 -1.69 -11.56 1.37
CA TYR A 110 -1.04 -12.84 1.04
C TYR A 110 -1.57 -13.98 1.93
N PRO A 111 -2.12 -15.07 1.35
CA PRO A 111 -2.84 -16.11 2.10
C PRO A 111 -1.93 -17.29 2.54
N GLY A 112 -0.63 -17.12 2.57
CA GLY A 112 0.32 -18.19 2.89
C GLY A 112 0.48 -18.44 4.38
N VAL A 113 0.77 -19.70 4.76
CA VAL A 113 0.99 -20.14 6.16
C VAL A 113 2.00 -19.24 6.89
N GLY A 114 3.14 -18.93 6.26
CA GLY A 114 4.14 -18.06 6.87
C GLY A 114 3.66 -16.61 7.11
N ALA A 115 2.66 -16.13 6.39
CA ALA A 115 2.04 -14.84 6.68
C ALA A 115 1.13 -14.94 7.91
N GLU A 116 0.35 -16.01 8.02
CA GLU A 116 -0.50 -16.27 9.19
C GLU A 116 0.33 -16.45 10.46
N GLU A 117 1.42 -17.22 10.41
CA GLU A 117 2.36 -17.41 11.52
C GLU A 117 2.99 -16.09 12.01
N ARG A 118 3.15 -15.10 11.13
CA ARG A 118 3.69 -13.79 11.47
C ARG A 118 2.63 -12.73 11.73
N GLY A 119 1.35 -13.14 11.90
CA GLY A 119 0.25 -12.29 12.35
C GLY A 119 -0.39 -11.47 11.23
N GLN A 120 -0.76 -12.11 10.09
CA GLN A 120 -1.42 -11.41 8.98
C GLN A 120 -2.73 -10.73 9.42
N GLY A 121 -3.60 -11.48 10.11
CA GLY A 121 -4.87 -10.94 10.60
C GLY A 121 -4.68 -9.81 11.63
N GLU A 122 -3.71 -9.96 12.53
CA GLU A 122 -3.38 -8.93 13.53
C GLU A 122 -2.86 -7.65 12.86
N ALA A 123 -1.97 -7.76 11.88
CA ALA A 123 -1.42 -6.61 11.19
C ALA A 123 -2.51 -5.82 10.43
N ILE A 124 -3.45 -6.51 9.79
CA ILE A 124 -4.60 -5.90 9.12
C ILE A 124 -5.52 -5.20 10.13
N ALA A 125 -5.93 -5.92 11.18
CA ALA A 125 -6.83 -5.39 12.20
C ALA A 125 -6.23 -4.16 12.91
N ARG A 126 -4.94 -4.21 13.19
CA ARG A 126 -4.21 -3.10 13.81
C ARG A 126 -4.17 -1.87 12.91
N ASN A 127 -3.92 -2.04 11.60
CA ASN A 127 -3.98 -0.93 10.66
C ASN A 127 -5.36 -0.27 10.66
N LEU A 128 -6.44 -1.04 10.58
CA LEU A 128 -7.80 -0.51 10.62
C LEU A 128 -8.07 0.32 11.88
N MET A 129 -7.70 -0.22 13.03
CA MET A 129 -7.89 0.44 14.31
C MET A 129 -7.06 1.74 14.43
N GLU A 130 -5.77 1.65 14.14
CA GLU A 130 -4.85 2.78 14.29
C GLU A 130 -5.08 3.89 13.26
N MET A 131 -5.45 3.51 12.01
CA MET A 131 -5.78 4.50 10.97
C MET A 131 -7.02 5.32 11.33
N SER A 132 -8.01 4.72 12.00
CA SER A 132 -9.21 5.43 12.44
C SER A 132 -8.95 6.52 13.51
N ASP A 133 -7.82 6.44 14.18
CA ASP A 133 -7.41 7.41 15.22
C ASP A 133 -6.33 8.40 14.79
N LEU A 134 -5.78 8.26 13.59
CA LEU A 134 -4.77 9.18 13.06
C LEU A 134 -5.29 10.62 12.97
N LYS A 135 -4.50 11.57 13.45
CA LYS A 135 -4.85 13.00 13.51
C LYS A 135 -4.40 13.79 12.27
N VAL A 136 -4.05 13.11 11.21
CA VAL A 136 -3.73 13.71 9.91
C VAL A 136 -4.70 13.20 8.84
N PRO A 137 -4.98 13.97 7.79
CA PRO A 137 -5.84 13.52 6.70
C PRO A 137 -5.27 12.30 5.99
N ILE A 138 -6.15 11.34 5.66
CA ILE A 138 -5.82 10.19 4.82
C ILE A 138 -6.69 10.27 3.57
N ILE A 139 -6.06 10.21 2.41
CA ILE A 139 -6.74 10.14 1.11
C ILE A 139 -6.45 8.78 0.50
N ALA A 140 -7.44 7.90 0.48
CA ALA A 140 -7.33 6.57 -0.10
C ALA A 140 -7.81 6.56 -1.55
N ILE A 141 -6.96 6.07 -2.47
CA ILE A 141 -7.22 6.04 -3.91
C ILE A 141 -7.12 4.60 -4.40
N ILE A 142 -8.24 4.03 -4.85
CA ILE A 142 -8.26 2.71 -5.48
C ILE A 142 -7.86 2.89 -6.95
N ILE A 143 -6.69 2.37 -7.31
CA ILE A 143 -6.10 2.47 -8.65
C ILE A 143 -6.28 1.20 -9.51
N GLY A 144 -6.94 0.19 -8.96
CA GLY A 144 -7.21 -1.08 -9.63
C GLY A 144 -8.20 -1.91 -8.83
N GLU A 145 -7.75 -3.02 -8.24
CA GLU A 145 -8.57 -3.85 -7.36
C GLU A 145 -8.52 -3.36 -5.91
N GLY A 146 -9.66 -3.42 -5.24
CA GLY A 146 -9.79 -3.15 -3.80
C GLY A 146 -10.25 -4.39 -3.03
N GLY A 147 -9.41 -5.45 -2.97
CA GLY A 147 -9.81 -6.74 -2.44
C GLY A 147 -9.74 -6.87 -0.92
N SER A 148 -10.91 -7.11 -0.28
CA SER A 148 -11.03 -7.63 1.09
C SER A 148 -10.34 -6.76 2.17
N GLY A 149 -10.04 -7.34 3.32
CA GLY A 149 -9.30 -6.72 4.42
C GLY A 149 -7.92 -6.22 4.03
N GLY A 150 -7.29 -6.85 3.02
CA GLY A 150 -6.01 -6.41 2.49
C GLY A 150 -6.02 -5.02 1.87
N ALA A 151 -7.12 -4.64 1.22
CA ALA A 151 -7.32 -3.28 0.72
C ALA A 151 -7.71 -2.32 1.85
N LEU A 152 -8.66 -2.73 2.71
CA LEU A 152 -9.17 -1.93 3.82
C LEU A 152 -8.08 -1.53 4.81
N ALA A 153 -7.05 -2.36 5.00
CA ALA A 153 -5.91 -2.06 5.88
C ALA A 153 -5.06 -0.85 5.41
N LEU A 154 -5.39 -0.27 4.26
CA LEU A 154 -4.77 0.95 3.73
C LEU A 154 -5.81 2.00 3.25
N ALA A 155 -7.11 1.76 3.48
CA ALA A 155 -8.21 2.62 3.03
C ALA A 155 -8.88 3.39 4.17
#